data_ee489ddc36b336a11c05dcca05be350a
#
_entry.id   ee489ddc36b336a11c05dcca05be350a
#
_cell.length_a   1.000
_cell.length_b   1.000
_cell.length_c   1.000
_cell.angle_alpha   90.00
_cell.angle_beta   90.00
_cell.angle_gamma   90.00
#
_symmetry.space_group_name_H-M   'P 1'
#
loop_
_entity.id
_entity.type
_entity.pdbx_description
1 polymer ?
#
loop_
_entity_poly.entity_id
_entity_poly.type
_entity_poly.pdbx_seq_one_letter_code
_entity_poly.pdbx_strand_id
1 'polypeptide(L)'
;MKVAARHRGASAGASTGTLTTPGTAHGARHAQRTCAVRAACAAYPARFAYRARCALVALATLGAASLVDPAHADELTGTLRKIHDDGVIVLGVREASIPFSYFDGKQTVGYSQTIALQIVDEIRKTLGMPQLKVHEITVTSSNRTPMLLNNQIDLECGSTTHTVERENVAAFSNSFFQYAVRMITRKNSGITDFPDLAGKTVVTTAGTSDERLLRRLNTDKHLNMRITSARDHLEAFTAVKEDRAVAFVMDEPIVYGFKSTDPRPDDFVVTGTPLGYEVYACMFRKGDEPFRTLVNRVISRSQTSGDAERLYRQWFTQPIPPHGINLNFPLSESNRALFAHPNDRALD
;
A
#
# COMPACT_ATOMS: atom_id res chain seq x y z
N MET A 1 55.55 0.88 22.29
CA MET A 1 55.33 0.98 23.73
C MET A 1 53.91 0.50 23.98
N LYS A 2 53.65 -0.77 24.28
CA LYS A 2 53.57 -1.43 25.60
C LYS A 2 52.75 -0.57 26.59
N VAL A 3 51.63 -0.97 27.25
CA VAL A 3 51.27 -2.24 27.88
C VAL A 3 49.81 -2.07 28.36
N ALA A 4 48.92 -3.01 28.13
CA ALA A 4 48.33 -4.10 28.93
C ALA A 4 47.26 -3.62 29.95
N ALA A 5 46.01 -4.06 29.89
CA ALA A 5 45.39 -5.31 30.39
C ALA A 5 45.24 -5.43 31.91
N ARG A 6 44.06 -5.70 32.38
CA ARG A 6 43.58 -6.66 33.39
C ARG A 6 42.24 -6.23 33.99
N HIS A 7 41.23 -7.00 33.86
CA HIS A 7 40.76 -8.21 34.58
C HIS A 7 39.95 -7.96 35.86
N ARG A 8 38.81 -8.63 35.88
CA ARG A 8 38.03 -9.35 36.92
C ARG A 8 36.96 -8.51 37.64
N GLY A 9 35.84 -9.02 37.97
CA GLY A 9 35.41 -10.39 38.18
C GLY A 9 33.89 -10.48 38.41
N ALA A 10 33.46 -11.69 38.41
CA ALA A 10 32.12 -12.24 38.56
C ALA A 10 31.57 -12.11 40.00
N SER A 11 30.23 -12.12 40.12
CA SER A 11 29.64 -12.98 41.15
C SER A 11 28.20 -13.32 40.79
N ALA A 12 27.93 -14.57 40.88
CA ALA A 12 26.63 -15.25 40.75
C ALA A 12 25.83 -15.08 42.05
N GLY A 13 24.51 -15.13 41.92
CA GLY A 13 23.59 -15.26 43.03
C GLY A 13 22.36 -16.00 42.58
N ALA A 14 22.42 -17.31 42.73
CA ALA A 14 21.26 -18.19 42.64
C ALA A 14 20.47 -18.14 43.94
N SER A 15 19.17 -18.10 43.92
CA SER A 15 18.29 -18.43 45.01
C SER A 15 17.11 -19.24 44.51
N THR A 16 17.15 -20.49 44.88
CA THR A 16 16.13 -21.53 44.84
C THR A 16 15.09 -21.31 45.93
N GLY A 17 13.85 -21.66 45.67
CA GLY A 17 12.78 -21.71 46.66
C GLY A 17 11.50 -22.33 46.08
N THR A 18 11.51 -23.58 46.03
CA THR A 18 10.64 -24.71 46.44
C THR A 18 9.14 -24.44 46.71
N LEU A 19 8.37 -25.16 45.92
CA LEU A 19 7.18 -26.01 46.22
C LEU A 19 6.34 -25.73 47.45
N THR A 20 5.04 -25.62 47.25
CA THR A 20 4.03 -26.44 47.95
C THR A 20 2.67 -26.38 47.24
N THR A 21 2.18 -27.53 46.83
CA THR A 21 0.77 -27.94 46.85
C THR A 21 0.53 -28.66 48.19
N PRO A 22 -0.65 -28.87 48.73
CA PRO A 22 -1.78 -29.60 48.12
C PRO A 22 -3.19 -29.21 48.60
N GLY A 23 -4.19 -29.86 48.03
CA GLY A 23 -5.35 -30.27 48.83
C GLY A 23 -6.70 -30.05 48.17
N THR A 24 -7.21 -31.13 47.55
CA THR A 24 -8.48 -31.87 47.77
C THR A 24 -9.77 -31.05 47.83
N ALA A 25 -10.68 -31.26 46.94
CA ALA A 25 -11.64 -32.36 46.70
C ALA A 25 -13.04 -32.04 47.24
N HIS A 26 -14.03 -32.58 46.58
CA HIS A 26 -15.48 -32.72 46.85
C HIS A 26 -16.32 -31.72 46.05
N GLY A 27 -17.27 -32.11 45.25
CA GLY A 27 -18.01 -33.35 45.16
C GLY A 27 -19.44 -33.05 44.77
N ALA A 28 -19.92 -33.86 43.89
CA ALA A 28 -21.30 -34.33 43.84
C ALA A 28 -22.40 -33.50 43.14
N ARG A 29 -22.84 -34.05 42.06
CA ARG A 29 -24.13 -34.73 41.82
C ARG A 29 -25.29 -33.92 41.24
N HIS A 30 -25.71 -34.44 40.09
CA HIS A 30 -27.07 -34.81 39.65
C HIS A 30 -28.21 -33.77 39.70
N ALA A 31 -28.75 -33.55 38.51
CA ALA A 31 -30.17 -33.91 38.31
C ALA A 31 -30.54 -33.84 36.82
N GLN A 32 -30.64 -35.01 36.22
CA GLN A 32 -31.49 -35.25 35.05
C GLN A 32 -32.94 -35.08 35.47
N ARG A 33 -33.74 -34.35 34.72
CA ARG A 33 -35.20 -34.45 34.78
C ARG A 33 -35.74 -34.70 33.38
N THR A 34 -35.94 -35.95 33.09
CA THR A 34 -36.86 -36.46 32.07
C THR A 34 -38.30 -36.24 32.56
N CYS A 35 -39.10 -35.57 31.72
CA CYS A 35 -40.54 -35.55 31.92
C CYS A 35 -41.19 -36.35 30.81
N ALA A 36 -41.61 -37.56 31.15
CA ALA A 36 -42.51 -38.41 30.37
C ALA A 36 -43.93 -37.95 30.63
N VAL A 37 -44.70 -37.69 29.61
CA VAL A 37 -46.15 -37.55 29.70
C VAL A 37 -46.79 -38.76 29.02
N ARG A 38 -47.42 -39.52 29.84
CA ARG A 38 -48.20 -40.72 29.49
C ARG A 38 -49.49 -40.36 28.76
N ALA A 39 -49.76 -41.14 27.75
CA ALA A 39 -51.01 -41.22 27.05
C ALA A 39 -52.15 -41.71 27.97
N ALA A 40 -53.30 -41.12 27.83
CA ALA A 40 -54.56 -41.72 28.26
C ALA A 40 -55.50 -41.84 27.07
N CYS A 41 -55.73 -43.08 26.67
CA CYS A 41 -56.77 -43.43 25.70
C CYS A 41 -58.12 -43.36 26.38
N ALA A 42 -59.12 -42.71 25.77
CA ALA A 42 -60.54 -42.98 26.03
C ALA A 42 -61.18 -43.08 24.65
N ALA A 43 -61.76 -44.27 24.46
CA ALA A 43 -62.50 -44.70 23.31
C ALA A 43 -63.91 -44.14 23.30
N TYR A 44 -64.37 -43.68 22.11
CA TYR A 44 -65.80 -43.71 21.72
C TYR A 44 -65.96 -43.91 20.21
N PRO A 45 -66.84 -44.76 19.74
CA PRO A 45 -67.01 -45.06 18.32
C PRO A 45 -68.21 -44.31 17.71
N ALA A 46 -68.04 -43.66 16.58
CA ALA A 46 -69.16 -43.44 15.64
C ALA A 46 -68.66 -43.03 14.27
N ARG A 47 -68.71 -44.01 13.39
CA ARG A 47 -69.41 -44.04 12.08
C ARG A 47 -69.07 -42.99 10.98
N PHE A 48 -68.49 -43.54 9.96
CA PHE A 48 -68.83 -43.34 8.53
C PHE A 48 -69.12 -41.91 8.05
N ALA A 49 -68.27 -41.44 7.24
CA ALA A 49 -68.48 -40.60 6.03
C ALA A 49 -67.49 -39.44 5.91
N TYR A 50 -66.21 -39.71 5.69
CA TYR A 50 -65.33 -38.65 5.17
C TYR A 50 -64.07 -39.26 4.48
N ARG A 51 -64.30 -40.20 3.53
CA ARG A 51 -63.19 -40.84 2.81
C ARG A 51 -62.95 -40.29 1.43
N ALA A 52 -63.41 -39.07 1.13
CA ALA A 52 -63.23 -38.54 -0.24
C ALA A 52 -62.71 -37.13 -0.39
N ARG A 53 -62.24 -36.48 0.68
CA ARG A 53 -61.73 -35.11 0.59
C ARG A 53 -60.31 -34.84 1.15
N CYS A 54 -59.66 -35.86 1.71
CA CYS A 54 -58.29 -35.69 2.25
C CYS A 54 -57.17 -36.10 1.29
N ALA A 55 -57.50 -36.64 0.12
CA ALA A 55 -56.46 -37.06 -0.87
C ALA A 55 -56.05 -35.97 -1.85
N LEU A 56 -56.66 -34.80 -1.87
CA LEU A 56 -56.32 -33.70 -2.81
C LEU A 56 -55.58 -32.53 -2.17
N VAL A 57 -55.39 -32.51 -0.86
CA VAL A 57 -54.62 -31.46 -0.14
C VAL A 57 -53.17 -31.89 0.15
N ALA A 58 -52.85 -33.18 0.09
CA ALA A 58 -51.51 -33.69 0.34
C ALA A 58 -50.56 -33.65 -0.87
N LEU A 59 -51.07 -33.33 -2.09
CA LEU A 59 -50.24 -33.20 -3.29
C LEU A 59 -49.85 -31.75 -3.64
N ALA A 60 -50.35 -30.75 -2.95
CA ALA A 60 -50.07 -29.34 -3.23
C ALA A 60 -48.95 -28.74 -2.35
N THR A 61 -48.39 -29.50 -1.40
CA THR A 61 -47.31 -28.97 -0.51
C THR A 61 -45.90 -29.53 -0.84
N LEU A 62 -45.75 -30.36 -1.87
CA LEU A 62 -44.44 -30.86 -2.31
C LEU A 62 -43.80 -30.07 -3.48
N GLY A 63 -44.38 -28.95 -3.89
CA GLY A 63 -43.94 -28.22 -5.07
C GLY A 63 -43.23 -26.91 -4.80
N ALA A 64 -42.97 -26.51 -3.56
CA ALA A 64 -42.22 -25.31 -3.19
C ALA A 64 -40.93 -25.65 -2.40
N ALA A 65 -40.17 -26.65 -2.86
CA ALA A 65 -38.74 -26.62 -2.66
C ALA A 65 -38.21 -25.45 -3.46
N SER A 66 -38.20 -24.26 -2.88
CA SER A 66 -37.46 -23.13 -3.40
C SER A 66 -36.06 -23.64 -3.70
N LEU A 67 -35.73 -23.70 -4.99
CA LEU A 67 -34.37 -23.70 -5.44
C LEU A 67 -33.77 -22.37 -4.89
N VAL A 68 -33.32 -22.41 -3.63
CA VAL A 68 -32.33 -21.47 -3.16
C VAL A 68 -31.13 -21.83 -4.01
N ASP A 69 -30.97 -21.11 -5.15
CA ASP A 69 -29.70 -21.10 -5.85
C ASP A 69 -28.64 -20.88 -4.75
N PRO A 70 -27.68 -21.79 -4.58
CA PRO A 70 -26.56 -21.49 -3.73
C PRO A 70 -26.01 -20.19 -4.31
N ALA A 71 -26.16 -19.09 -3.55
CA ALA A 71 -25.47 -17.86 -3.86
C ALA A 71 -24.07 -18.31 -4.26
N HIS A 72 -23.73 -18.14 -5.51
CA HIS A 72 -22.35 -18.32 -5.97
C HIS A 72 -21.56 -17.34 -5.12
N ALA A 73 -20.99 -17.82 -4.03
CA ALA A 73 -19.88 -17.14 -3.42
C ALA A 73 -18.85 -17.07 -4.55
N ASP A 74 -18.69 -15.88 -5.14
CA ASP A 74 -17.72 -15.67 -6.20
C ASP A 74 -16.42 -16.31 -5.75
N GLU A 75 -15.99 -17.34 -6.47
CA GLU A 75 -14.80 -18.09 -6.10
C GLU A 75 -13.63 -17.10 -6.10
N LEU A 76 -12.97 -16.97 -4.95
CA LEU A 76 -11.82 -16.08 -4.83
C LEU A 76 -10.78 -16.47 -5.89
N THR A 77 -10.28 -15.49 -6.62
CA THR A 77 -9.29 -15.69 -7.69
C THR A 77 -8.12 -14.72 -7.51
N GLY A 78 -7.06 -14.94 -8.28
CA GLY A 78 -5.93 -14.01 -8.35
C GLY A 78 -5.27 -13.73 -7.01
N THR A 79 -4.96 -12.47 -6.78
CA THR A 79 -4.27 -12.01 -5.57
C THR A 79 -5.12 -12.19 -4.30
N LEU A 80 -6.44 -12.02 -4.39
CA LEU A 80 -7.32 -12.22 -3.24
C LEU A 80 -7.32 -13.68 -2.77
N ARG A 81 -7.33 -14.64 -3.71
CA ARG A 81 -7.20 -16.07 -3.39
C ARG A 81 -5.87 -16.37 -2.72
N LYS A 82 -4.76 -15.89 -3.31
CA LYS A 82 -3.42 -16.05 -2.73
C LYS A 82 -3.35 -15.51 -1.30
N ILE A 83 -3.84 -14.29 -1.07
CA ILE A 83 -3.83 -13.65 0.25
C ILE A 83 -4.66 -14.46 1.27
N HIS A 84 -5.82 -14.96 0.84
CA HIS A 84 -6.68 -15.79 1.69
C HIS A 84 -5.97 -17.08 2.10
N ASP A 85 -5.38 -17.80 1.15
CA ASP A 85 -4.76 -19.09 1.37
C ASP A 85 -3.44 -18.96 2.17
N ASP A 86 -2.65 -17.93 1.93
CA ASP A 86 -1.37 -17.67 2.61
C ASP A 86 -1.54 -17.00 3.99
N GLY A 87 -2.66 -16.34 4.25
CA GLY A 87 -2.89 -15.54 5.47
C GLY A 87 -2.00 -14.31 5.58
N VAL A 88 -1.41 -13.87 4.47
CA VAL A 88 -0.49 -12.71 4.40
C VAL A 88 -0.63 -11.96 3.08
N ILE A 89 -0.56 -10.63 3.15
CA ILE A 89 -0.31 -9.77 1.98
C ILE A 89 1.11 -9.25 2.04
N VAL A 90 1.80 -9.25 0.90
CA VAL A 90 3.17 -8.73 0.77
C VAL A 90 3.13 -7.39 0.04
N LEU A 91 3.51 -6.32 0.75
CA LEU A 91 3.59 -4.96 0.20
C LEU A 91 5.01 -4.65 -0.25
N GLY A 92 5.16 -4.17 -1.48
CA GLY A 92 6.38 -3.49 -1.91
C GLY A 92 6.40 -2.07 -1.36
N VAL A 93 7.39 -1.73 -0.53
CA VAL A 93 7.52 -0.41 0.11
C VAL A 93 8.80 0.29 -0.32
N ARG A 94 8.83 1.61 -0.20
CA ARG A 94 10.01 2.41 -0.55
C ARG A 94 10.73 2.87 0.72
N GLU A 95 12.04 2.99 0.62
CA GLU A 95 12.88 3.43 1.73
C GLU A 95 13.06 4.96 1.77
N ALA A 96 13.04 5.61 0.60
CA ALA A 96 13.42 7.01 0.46
C ALA A 96 12.56 7.79 -0.56
N SER A 97 11.25 7.53 -0.66
CA SER A 97 10.33 8.30 -1.53
C SER A 97 9.48 9.25 -0.68
N ILE A 98 10.12 10.22 -0.02
CA ILE A 98 9.44 11.23 0.83
C ILE A 98 8.60 12.17 -0.06
N PRO A 99 7.31 12.41 0.30
CA PRO A 99 6.57 11.96 1.47
C PRO A 99 5.66 10.75 1.20
N PHE A 100 5.85 9.98 0.12
CA PHE A 100 4.93 8.92 -0.32
C PHE A 100 5.10 7.61 0.42
N SER A 101 6.30 7.04 0.40
CA SER A 101 6.65 5.81 1.12
C SER A 101 8.13 5.89 1.50
N TYR A 102 8.42 5.91 2.80
CA TYR A 102 9.79 6.05 3.30
C TYR A 102 9.91 5.51 4.72
N PHE A 103 11.14 5.17 5.12
CA PHE A 103 11.45 4.70 6.47
C PHE A 103 11.70 5.89 7.40
N ASP A 104 10.93 5.99 8.50
CA ASP A 104 11.02 7.10 9.46
C ASP A 104 12.02 6.83 10.61
N GLY A 105 12.74 5.72 10.55
CA GLY A 105 13.61 5.23 11.60
C GLY A 105 12.98 4.14 12.47
N LYS A 106 11.69 3.85 12.31
CA LYS A 106 10.94 2.82 13.05
C LYS A 106 10.11 1.93 12.14
N GLN A 107 9.44 2.51 11.17
CA GLN A 107 8.52 1.83 10.25
C GLN A 107 8.44 2.56 8.92
N THR A 108 7.85 1.92 7.93
CA THR A 108 7.51 2.58 6.67
C THR A 108 6.26 3.45 6.87
N VAL A 109 6.38 4.71 6.45
CA VAL A 109 5.31 5.71 6.55
C VAL A 109 5.18 6.47 5.24
N GLY A 110 4.11 7.26 5.10
CA GLY A 110 3.95 8.16 3.96
C GLY A 110 2.53 8.19 3.42
N TYR A 111 2.31 9.09 2.48
CA TYR A 111 1.02 9.31 1.83
C TYR A 111 0.51 8.04 1.14
N SER A 112 1.30 7.46 0.24
CA SER A 112 0.90 6.24 -0.48
C SER A 112 0.98 4.98 0.40
N GLN A 113 1.85 4.94 1.41
CA GLN A 113 1.84 3.89 2.42
C GLN A 113 0.51 3.87 3.19
N THR A 114 -0.03 5.04 3.53
CA THR A 114 -1.35 5.14 4.16
C THR A 114 -2.45 4.58 3.24
N ILE A 115 -2.38 4.88 1.93
CA ILE A 115 -3.32 4.31 0.94
C ILE A 115 -3.20 2.78 0.89
N ALA A 116 -1.96 2.25 0.86
CA ALA A 116 -1.74 0.80 0.85
C ALA A 116 -2.36 0.12 2.09
N LEU A 117 -2.21 0.72 3.26
CA LEU A 117 -2.80 0.18 4.49
C LEU A 117 -4.33 0.28 4.50
N GLN A 118 -4.93 1.32 3.92
CA GLN A 118 -6.38 1.39 3.72
C GLN A 118 -6.89 0.28 2.78
N ILE A 119 -6.12 -0.07 1.75
CA ILE A 119 -6.42 -1.20 0.86
C ILE A 119 -6.34 -2.52 1.65
N VAL A 120 -5.33 -2.71 2.49
CA VAL A 120 -5.21 -3.88 3.37
C VAL A 120 -6.42 -4.01 4.30
N ASP A 121 -6.89 -2.91 4.89
CA ASP A 121 -8.06 -2.92 5.75
C ASP A 121 -9.35 -3.31 5.00
N GLU A 122 -9.48 -2.92 3.75
CA GLU A 122 -10.60 -3.34 2.91
C GLU A 122 -10.48 -4.83 2.54
N ILE A 123 -9.27 -5.34 2.27
CA ILE A 123 -9.01 -6.77 2.05
C ILE A 123 -9.39 -7.58 3.30
N ARG A 124 -8.99 -7.14 4.49
CA ARG A 124 -9.37 -7.77 5.77
C ARG A 124 -10.87 -7.92 5.90
N LYS A 125 -11.63 -6.87 5.57
CA LYS A 125 -13.10 -6.87 5.61
C LYS A 125 -13.69 -7.79 4.55
N THR A 126 -13.21 -7.69 3.32
CA THR A 126 -13.73 -8.46 2.18
C THR A 126 -13.51 -9.96 2.36
N LEU A 127 -12.36 -10.37 2.90
CA LEU A 127 -12.01 -11.77 3.13
C LEU A 127 -12.48 -12.29 4.50
N GLY A 128 -13.01 -11.45 5.38
CA GLY A 128 -13.36 -11.86 6.75
C GLY A 128 -12.12 -12.22 7.60
N MET A 129 -10.95 -11.65 7.29
CA MET A 129 -9.66 -11.99 7.90
C MET A 129 -9.09 -10.84 8.74
N PRO A 130 -9.65 -10.53 9.92
CA PRO A 130 -9.19 -9.40 10.74
C PRO A 130 -7.72 -9.52 11.18
N GLN A 131 -7.18 -10.75 11.22
CA GLN A 131 -5.80 -11.05 11.61
C GLN A 131 -4.85 -11.21 10.41
N LEU A 132 -5.26 -10.80 9.21
CA LEU A 132 -4.41 -10.84 8.03
C LEU A 132 -3.07 -10.13 8.31
N LYS A 133 -1.97 -10.84 8.11
CA LYS A 133 -0.63 -10.31 8.30
C LYS A 133 -0.23 -9.43 7.12
N VAL A 134 0.56 -8.41 7.41
CA VAL A 134 1.22 -7.58 6.39
C VAL A 134 2.71 -7.86 6.47
N HIS A 135 3.30 -8.21 5.35
CA HIS A 135 4.75 -8.32 5.20
C HIS A 135 5.21 -7.22 4.25
N GLU A 136 6.21 -6.44 4.66
CA GLU A 136 6.77 -5.37 3.84
C GLU A 136 8.13 -5.79 3.28
N ILE A 137 8.32 -5.58 1.98
CA ILE A 137 9.60 -5.79 1.29
C ILE A 137 10.02 -4.48 0.64
N THR A 138 11.21 -4.01 0.98
CA THR A 138 11.77 -2.80 0.37
C THR A 138 12.09 -3.01 -1.10
N VAL A 139 11.56 -2.12 -1.94
CA VAL A 139 11.78 -2.14 -3.37
C VAL A 139 12.38 -0.83 -3.87
N THR A 140 13.11 -0.91 -4.97
CA THR A 140 13.64 0.23 -5.72
C THR A 140 12.78 0.50 -6.96
N SER A 141 13.01 1.61 -7.64
CA SER A 141 12.34 1.90 -8.92
C SER A 141 12.67 0.86 -10.00
N SER A 142 13.85 0.24 -9.93
CA SER A 142 14.30 -0.76 -10.90
C SER A 142 13.77 -2.17 -10.64
N ASN A 143 13.61 -2.59 -9.37
CA ASN A 143 13.28 -3.98 -9.03
C ASN A 143 11.80 -4.23 -8.70
N ARG A 144 10.99 -3.19 -8.42
CA ARG A 144 9.57 -3.36 -8.03
C ARG A 144 8.76 -4.15 -9.05
N THR A 145 8.92 -3.88 -10.35
CA THR A 145 8.20 -4.62 -11.40
C THR A 145 8.64 -6.09 -11.49
N PRO A 146 9.94 -6.44 -11.59
CA PRO A 146 10.37 -7.83 -11.50
C PRO A 146 9.88 -8.55 -10.23
N MET A 147 9.91 -7.90 -9.07
CA MET A 147 9.44 -8.51 -7.83
C MET A 147 7.93 -8.79 -7.84
N LEU A 148 7.13 -7.90 -8.43
CA LEU A 148 5.71 -8.13 -8.64
C LEU A 148 5.45 -9.33 -9.57
N LEU A 149 6.13 -9.37 -10.72
CA LEU A 149 5.97 -10.43 -11.71
C LEU A 149 6.41 -11.81 -11.20
N ASN A 150 7.38 -11.83 -10.29
CA ASN A 150 7.88 -13.05 -9.64
C ASN A 150 7.11 -13.40 -8.36
N ASN A 151 5.94 -12.80 -8.11
CA ASN A 151 5.09 -13.04 -6.93
C ASN A 151 5.80 -12.79 -5.57
N GLN A 152 6.87 -11.98 -5.56
CA GLN A 152 7.56 -11.61 -4.32
C GLN A 152 6.82 -10.51 -3.56
N ILE A 153 6.06 -9.68 -4.26
CA ILE A 153 5.13 -8.69 -3.69
C ILE A 153 3.75 -8.82 -4.35
N ASP A 154 2.72 -8.40 -3.63
CA ASP A 154 1.33 -8.45 -4.11
C ASP A 154 0.82 -7.10 -4.58
N LEU A 155 1.25 -6.04 -3.92
CA LEU A 155 0.84 -4.66 -4.15
C LEU A 155 2.03 -3.74 -3.90
N GLU A 156 2.21 -2.74 -4.75
CA GLU A 156 3.15 -1.63 -4.53
C GLU A 156 2.42 -0.31 -4.71
N CYS A 157 2.35 0.48 -3.64
CA CYS A 157 1.81 1.83 -3.63
C CYS A 157 2.90 2.78 -3.11
N GLY A 158 3.92 3.00 -3.89
CA GLY A 158 5.00 3.92 -3.55
C GLY A 158 4.90 5.23 -4.33
N SER A 159 5.96 5.54 -5.07
CA SER A 159 6.03 6.58 -6.08
C SER A 159 6.15 5.93 -7.46
N THR A 160 5.15 5.14 -7.85
CA THR A 160 5.15 4.43 -9.13
C THR A 160 4.31 5.16 -10.15
N THR A 161 5.00 5.71 -11.15
CA THR A 161 4.36 6.34 -12.31
C THR A 161 3.56 5.32 -13.09
N HIS A 162 2.32 5.62 -13.36
CA HIS A 162 1.47 4.88 -14.28
C HIS A 162 1.75 5.35 -15.70
N THR A 163 2.34 4.48 -16.52
CA THR A 163 2.64 4.74 -17.93
C THR A 163 2.05 3.64 -18.81
N VAL A 164 1.70 3.99 -20.04
CA VAL A 164 1.21 3.04 -21.07
C VAL A 164 2.22 1.91 -21.30
N GLU A 165 3.52 2.21 -21.27
CA GLU A 165 4.56 1.18 -21.39
C GLU A 165 4.47 0.14 -20.25
N ARG A 166 4.27 0.58 -19.01
CA ARG A 166 4.18 -0.32 -17.85
C ARG A 166 2.89 -1.13 -17.82
N GLU A 167 1.81 -0.65 -18.43
CA GLU A 167 0.56 -1.42 -18.60
C GLU A 167 0.75 -2.71 -19.41
N ASN A 168 1.81 -2.80 -20.22
CA ASN A 168 2.10 -4.03 -20.94
C ASN A 168 2.42 -5.21 -20.02
N VAL A 169 2.94 -4.96 -18.82
CA VAL A 169 3.44 -5.98 -17.88
C VAL A 169 2.74 -6.00 -16.53
N ALA A 170 2.13 -4.90 -16.11
CA ALA A 170 1.46 -4.77 -14.82
C ALA A 170 0.09 -4.08 -14.97
N ALA A 171 -0.76 -4.20 -13.97
CA ALA A 171 -1.98 -3.42 -13.84
C ALA A 171 -1.78 -2.29 -12.83
N PHE A 172 -2.58 -1.24 -13.00
CA PHE A 172 -2.55 -0.06 -12.17
C PHE A 172 -3.94 0.25 -11.64
N SER A 173 -3.97 0.86 -10.46
CA SER A 173 -5.18 1.40 -9.86
C SER A 173 -5.56 2.73 -10.49
N ASN A 174 -6.70 3.28 -10.07
CA ASN A 174 -6.95 4.71 -10.20
C ASN A 174 -5.75 5.50 -9.68
N SER A 175 -5.42 6.55 -10.40
CA SER A 175 -4.32 7.44 -10.01
C SER A 175 -4.68 8.18 -8.73
N PHE A 176 -3.72 8.29 -7.80
CA PHE A 176 -3.93 8.95 -6.52
C PHE A 176 -3.14 10.26 -6.36
N PHE A 177 -2.26 10.57 -7.31
CA PHE A 177 -1.45 11.79 -7.27
C PHE A 177 -0.98 12.16 -8.69
N GLN A 178 -1.07 13.46 -9.03
CA GLN A 178 -0.50 14.02 -10.26
C GLN A 178 0.59 15.01 -9.92
N TYR A 179 1.68 15.00 -10.68
CA TYR A 179 2.87 15.80 -10.43
C TYR A 179 3.57 16.20 -11.73
N ALA A 180 4.48 17.18 -11.61
CA ALA A 180 5.40 17.58 -12.67
C ALA A 180 6.77 16.95 -12.44
N VAL A 181 7.52 16.71 -13.52
CA VAL A 181 8.93 16.34 -13.47
C VAL A 181 9.76 17.61 -13.53
N ARG A 182 10.61 17.82 -12.53
CA ARG A 182 11.47 19.03 -12.40
C ARG A 182 12.88 18.63 -11.95
N MET A 183 13.65 19.57 -11.46
CA MET A 183 14.97 19.29 -10.91
C MET A 183 15.20 20.04 -9.60
N ILE A 184 16.08 19.48 -8.78
CA ILE A 184 16.67 20.15 -7.64
C ILE A 184 18.15 20.38 -7.91
N THR A 185 18.62 21.56 -7.58
CA THR A 185 20.02 21.98 -7.75
C THR A 185 20.44 22.86 -6.57
N ARG A 186 21.74 23.13 -6.45
CA ARG A 186 22.20 24.12 -5.49
C ARG A 186 21.73 25.52 -5.91
N LYS A 187 21.33 26.32 -4.93
CA LYS A 187 20.81 27.68 -5.16
C LYS A 187 21.79 28.60 -5.91
N ASN A 188 23.07 28.42 -5.66
CA ASN A 188 24.15 29.21 -6.28
C ASN A 188 24.75 28.57 -7.53
N SER A 189 24.12 27.54 -8.09
CA SER A 189 24.61 26.81 -9.27
C SER A 189 24.52 27.61 -10.58
N GLY A 190 23.69 28.64 -10.63
CA GLY A 190 23.33 29.35 -11.85
C GLY A 190 22.39 28.58 -12.77
N ILE A 191 21.90 27.40 -12.34
CA ILE A 191 20.97 26.58 -13.11
C ILE A 191 19.54 27.01 -12.78
N THR A 192 18.79 27.36 -13.81
CA THR A 192 17.39 27.81 -13.72
C THR A 192 16.45 26.93 -14.51
N ASP A 193 16.93 26.35 -15.65
CA ASP A 193 16.11 25.46 -16.47
C ASP A 193 16.98 24.39 -17.16
N PHE A 194 16.36 23.42 -17.81
CA PHE A 194 16.98 22.26 -18.44
C PHE A 194 18.08 22.60 -19.48
N PRO A 195 17.97 23.67 -20.31
CA PRO A 195 19.05 24.06 -21.19
C PRO A 195 20.39 24.38 -20.48
N ASP A 196 20.31 24.85 -19.23
CA ASP A 196 21.51 25.16 -18.42
C ASP A 196 22.30 23.91 -18.02
N LEU A 197 21.73 22.72 -18.21
CA LEU A 197 22.37 21.43 -17.95
C LEU A 197 23.31 20.98 -19.06
N ALA A 198 23.40 21.72 -20.19
CA ALA A 198 24.22 21.33 -21.33
C ALA A 198 25.69 21.10 -20.94
N GLY A 199 26.23 19.93 -21.33
CA GLY A 199 27.59 19.48 -21.03
C GLY A 199 27.87 19.11 -19.57
N LYS A 200 26.90 19.23 -18.67
CA LYS A 200 27.07 18.99 -17.22
C LYS A 200 26.75 17.54 -16.81
N THR A 201 27.19 17.17 -15.63
CA THR A 201 26.82 15.89 -15.02
C THR A 201 25.50 16.06 -14.28
N VAL A 202 24.49 15.28 -14.66
CA VAL A 202 23.15 15.30 -14.09
C VAL A 202 22.83 13.91 -13.56
N VAL A 203 22.17 13.82 -12.42
CA VAL A 203 21.76 12.55 -11.82
C VAL A 203 20.24 12.39 -11.89
N THR A 204 19.81 11.16 -12.06
CA THR A 204 18.42 10.71 -11.91
C THR A 204 18.40 9.37 -11.19
N THR A 205 17.22 8.80 -10.93
CA THR A 205 17.12 7.48 -10.31
C THR A 205 16.89 6.40 -11.37
N ALA A 206 17.66 5.33 -11.30
CA ALA A 206 17.56 4.20 -12.22
C ALA A 206 16.15 3.57 -12.22
N GLY A 207 15.62 3.27 -13.41
CA GLY A 207 14.32 2.61 -13.60
C GLY A 207 13.09 3.51 -13.42
N THR A 208 13.29 4.84 -13.35
CA THR A 208 12.20 5.83 -13.34
C THR A 208 11.79 6.24 -14.76
N SER A 209 10.58 6.81 -14.87
CA SER A 209 10.15 7.51 -16.09
C SER A 209 10.99 8.76 -16.35
N ASP A 210 11.38 9.45 -15.27
CA ASP A 210 12.26 10.63 -15.35
C ASP A 210 13.58 10.33 -16.03
N GLU A 211 14.19 9.17 -15.77
CA GLU A 211 15.40 8.75 -16.46
C GLU A 211 15.19 8.70 -17.99
N ARG A 212 14.05 8.15 -18.43
CA ARG A 212 13.73 8.08 -19.86
C ARG A 212 13.45 9.46 -20.44
N LEU A 213 12.65 10.28 -19.73
CA LEU A 213 12.36 11.66 -20.15
C LEU A 213 13.63 12.48 -20.26
N LEU A 214 14.51 12.41 -19.27
CA LEU A 214 15.78 13.14 -19.28
C LEU A 214 16.71 12.70 -20.42
N ARG A 215 16.82 11.38 -20.66
CA ARG A 215 17.62 10.85 -21.77
C ARG A 215 17.07 11.28 -23.13
N ARG A 216 15.74 11.27 -23.29
CA ARG A 216 15.06 11.75 -24.50
C ARG A 216 15.36 13.24 -24.70
N LEU A 217 15.16 14.08 -23.68
CA LEU A 217 15.48 15.50 -23.74
C LEU A 217 16.93 15.74 -24.15
N ASN A 218 17.88 15.00 -23.55
CA ASN A 218 19.32 15.11 -23.87
C ASN A 218 19.59 14.83 -25.33
N THR A 219 18.94 13.82 -25.89
CA THR A 219 19.08 13.45 -27.31
C THR A 219 18.44 14.49 -28.23
N ASP A 220 17.17 14.83 -27.97
CA ASP A 220 16.35 15.68 -28.85
C ASP A 220 16.88 17.14 -28.93
N LYS A 221 17.40 17.62 -27.78
CA LYS A 221 17.95 18.99 -27.67
C LYS A 221 19.47 19.07 -27.80
N HIS A 222 20.14 17.93 -28.03
CA HIS A 222 21.61 17.86 -28.19
C HIS A 222 22.38 18.51 -27.02
N LEU A 223 21.88 18.29 -25.76
CA LEU A 223 22.45 18.97 -24.60
C LEU A 223 23.79 18.38 -24.13
N ASN A 224 24.17 17.21 -24.63
CA ASN A 224 25.42 16.52 -24.25
C ASN A 224 25.61 16.38 -22.73
N MET A 225 24.54 16.20 -21.99
CA MET A 225 24.59 15.94 -20.56
C MET A 225 25.25 14.58 -20.28
N ARG A 226 26.05 14.51 -19.23
CA ARG A 226 26.50 13.23 -18.64
C ARG A 226 25.46 12.78 -17.61
N ILE A 227 24.54 11.91 -18.03
CA ILE A 227 23.46 11.42 -17.18
C ILE A 227 23.94 10.20 -16.39
N THR A 228 23.94 10.29 -15.07
CA THR A 228 24.19 9.19 -14.14
C THR A 228 22.89 8.74 -13.49
N SER A 229 22.76 7.43 -13.22
CA SER A 229 21.57 6.84 -12.64
C SER A 229 21.92 6.26 -11.27
N ALA A 230 21.40 6.87 -10.22
CA ALA A 230 21.55 6.40 -8.83
C ALA A 230 20.61 5.21 -8.56
N ARG A 231 20.95 4.38 -7.60
CA ARG A 231 20.12 3.23 -7.19
C ARG A 231 18.76 3.65 -6.63
N ASP A 232 18.76 4.72 -5.84
CA ASP A 232 17.56 5.28 -5.21
C ASP A 232 17.61 6.82 -5.16
N HIS A 233 16.51 7.42 -4.69
CA HIS A 233 16.37 8.88 -4.69
C HIS A 233 17.31 9.56 -3.67
N LEU A 234 17.62 8.90 -2.55
CA LEU A 234 18.54 9.46 -1.55
C LEU A 234 19.96 9.53 -2.08
N GLU A 235 20.41 8.48 -2.76
CA GLU A 235 21.73 8.46 -3.41
C GLU A 235 21.82 9.54 -4.51
N ALA A 236 20.75 9.73 -5.30
CA ALA A 236 20.68 10.77 -6.32
C ALA A 236 20.79 12.18 -5.69
N PHE A 237 20.02 12.47 -4.65
CA PHE A 237 20.10 13.75 -3.95
C PHE A 237 21.47 13.96 -3.28
N THR A 238 22.04 12.91 -2.71
CA THR A 238 23.40 12.94 -2.12
C THR A 238 24.45 13.31 -3.16
N ALA A 239 24.32 12.84 -4.41
CA ALA A 239 25.23 13.22 -5.47
C ALA A 239 25.22 14.74 -5.75
N VAL A 240 24.06 15.41 -5.63
CA VAL A 240 23.98 16.88 -5.71
C VAL A 240 24.57 17.55 -4.47
N LYS A 241 24.35 16.99 -3.29
CA LYS A 241 24.93 17.50 -2.03
C LYS A 241 26.45 17.45 -2.01
N GLU A 242 27.04 16.47 -2.66
CA GLU A 242 28.48 16.24 -2.74
C GLU A 242 29.11 16.80 -4.01
N ASP A 243 28.38 17.63 -4.77
CA ASP A 243 28.82 18.24 -6.02
C ASP A 243 29.28 17.23 -7.09
N ARG A 244 28.86 15.94 -6.98
CA ARG A 244 29.10 14.90 -8.01
C ARG A 244 28.18 15.05 -9.22
N ALA A 245 27.04 15.71 -9.04
CA ALA A 245 26.12 16.12 -10.10
C ALA A 245 25.61 17.55 -9.81
N VAL A 246 25.34 18.31 -10.88
CA VAL A 246 24.84 19.69 -10.73
C VAL A 246 23.35 19.76 -10.46
N ALA A 247 22.59 18.73 -10.85
CA ALA A 247 21.15 18.66 -10.63
C ALA A 247 20.70 17.20 -10.50
N PHE A 248 19.62 17.00 -9.73
CA PHE A 248 18.85 15.77 -9.67
C PHE A 248 17.49 16.02 -10.31
N VAL A 249 17.21 15.32 -11.41
CA VAL A 249 15.93 15.38 -12.14
C VAL A 249 15.03 14.28 -11.64
N MET A 250 13.84 14.67 -11.14
CA MET A 250 12.89 13.76 -10.48
C MET A 250 11.52 14.43 -10.32
N ASP A 251 10.55 13.67 -9.88
CA ASP A 251 9.21 14.09 -9.51
C ASP A 251 9.25 15.27 -8.52
N GLU A 252 8.56 16.32 -8.85
CA GLU A 252 8.58 17.58 -8.08
C GLU A 252 8.31 17.34 -6.57
N PRO A 253 7.28 16.58 -6.13
CA PRO A 253 7.05 16.38 -4.70
C PRO A 253 8.18 15.59 -4.01
N ILE A 254 8.88 14.70 -4.71
CA ILE A 254 10.05 13.96 -4.18
C ILE A 254 11.21 14.93 -3.93
N VAL A 255 11.54 15.78 -4.89
CA VAL A 255 12.64 16.74 -4.70
C VAL A 255 12.31 17.82 -3.66
N TYR A 256 11.03 18.19 -3.51
CA TYR A 256 10.60 19.02 -2.37
C TYR A 256 10.74 18.29 -1.03
N GLY A 257 10.43 16.99 -0.99
CA GLY A 257 10.65 16.15 0.18
C GLY A 257 12.11 16.17 0.62
N PHE A 258 13.05 15.90 -0.28
CA PHE A 258 14.49 15.95 0.03
C PHE A 258 14.97 17.34 0.42
N LYS A 259 14.53 18.40 -0.30
CA LYS A 259 14.86 19.77 0.08
C LYS A 259 14.42 20.06 1.50
N SER A 260 13.17 19.78 1.83
CA SER A 260 12.58 20.11 3.12
C SER A 260 13.18 19.33 4.30
N THR A 261 13.69 18.12 4.03
CA THR A 261 14.32 17.26 5.06
C THR A 261 15.82 17.47 5.20
N ASP A 262 16.45 18.25 4.32
CA ASP A 262 17.87 18.57 4.46
C ASP A 262 18.10 19.56 5.62
N PRO A 263 19.17 19.40 6.41
CA PRO A 263 19.52 20.36 7.47
C PRO A 263 19.74 21.80 6.99
N ARG A 264 20.02 21.99 5.70
CA ARG A 264 20.21 23.29 5.04
C ARG A 264 19.33 23.42 3.79
N PRO A 265 18.01 23.48 3.97
CA PRO A 265 17.06 23.47 2.84
C PRO A 265 17.24 24.67 1.90
N ASP A 266 17.75 25.80 2.41
CA ASP A 266 17.98 27.03 1.66
C ASP A 266 19.21 26.97 0.73
N ASP A 267 20.07 25.96 0.88
CA ASP A 267 21.17 25.71 -0.06
C ASP A 267 20.67 25.17 -1.41
N PHE A 268 19.42 24.74 -1.49
CA PHE A 268 18.85 24.10 -2.66
C PHE A 268 17.62 24.84 -3.20
N VAL A 269 17.40 24.71 -4.50
CA VAL A 269 16.21 25.21 -5.19
C VAL A 269 15.63 24.11 -6.09
N VAL A 270 14.31 23.98 -6.06
CA VAL A 270 13.56 23.20 -7.06
C VAL A 270 13.20 24.15 -8.20
N THR A 271 13.63 23.84 -9.41
CA THR A 271 13.53 24.72 -10.57
C THR A 271 13.33 23.92 -11.88
N GLY A 272 13.30 24.62 -12.99
CA GLY A 272 13.08 24.08 -14.34
C GLY A 272 11.61 24.16 -14.74
N THR A 273 11.37 24.47 -16.01
CA THR A 273 10.04 24.27 -16.63
C THR A 273 9.66 22.79 -16.52
N PRO A 274 8.41 22.43 -16.19
CA PRO A 274 8.00 21.03 -16.14
C PRO A 274 8.40 20.26 -17.41
N LEU A 275 9.19 19.20 -17.24
CA LEU A 275 9.62 18.34 -18.34
C LEU A 275 8.47 17.46 -18.85
N GLY A 276 7.52 17.17 -17.98
CA GLY A 276 6.30 16.42 -18.22
C GLY A 276 5.40 16.43 -17.01
N TYR A 277 4.20 15.94 -17.18
CA TYR A 277 3.24 15.67 -16.09
C TYR A 277 2.94 14.19 -16.07
N GLU A 278 2.99 13.61 -14.90
CA GLU A 278 2.79 12.18 -14.68
C GLU A 278 1.85 11.92 -13.50
N VAL A 279 1.40 10.68 -13.34
CA VAL A 279 0.53 10.27 -12.24
C VAL A 279 1.10 9.05 -11.52
N TYR A 280 0.88 9.00 -10.19
CA TYR A 280 1.13 7.80 -9.40
C TYR A 280 -0.12 6.96 -9.26
N ALA A 281 0.06 5.64 -9.35
CA ALA A 281 -0.95 4.64 -9.06
C ALA A 281 -0.33 3.45 -8.32
N CYS A 282 -1.16 2.68 -7.63
CA CYS A 282 -0.73 1.40 -7.08
C CYS A 282 -0.56 0.39 -8.21
N MET A 283 0.52 -0.39 -8.15
CA MET A 283 0.85 -1.41 -9.15
C MET A 283 0.61 -2.81 -8.58
N PHE A 284 -0.01 -3.68 -9.37
CA PHE A 284 -0.31 -5.07 -9.06
C PHE A 284 -0.33 -5.93 -10.31
N ARG A 285 -0.56 -7.25 -10.17
CA ARG A 285 -0.51 -8.20 -11.30
C ARG A 285 -1.61 -7.91 -12.32
N LYS A 286 -1.24 -8.02 -13.60
CA LYS A 286 -2.14 -7.82 -14.74
C LYS A 286 -3.17 -8.94 -14.81
N GLY A 287 -4.39 -8.60 -15.22
CA GLY A 287 -5.49 -9.56 -15.39
C GLY A 287 -6.21 -9.95 -14.10
N ASP A 288 -5.93 -9.28 -12.99
CA ASP A 288 -6.57 -9.52 -11.69
C ASP A 288 -7.70 -8.52 -11.44
N GLU A 289 -8.81 -8.66 -12.16
CA GLU A 289 -9.92 -7.72 -12.09
C GLU A 289 -10.63 -7.67 -10.72
N PRO A 290 -10.81 -8.78 -9.97
CA PRO A 290 -11.35 -8.71 -8.62
C PRO A 290 -10.49 -7.87 -7.68
N PHE A 291 -9.16 -8.03 -7.75
CA PHE A 291 -8.24 -7.24 -6.96
C PHE A 291 -8.23 -5.77 -7.38
N ARG A 292 -8.19 -5.49 -8.69
CA ARG A 292 -8.29 -4.14 -9.25
C ARG A 292 -9.55 -3.43 -8.79
N THR A 293 -10.70 -4.10 -8.86
CA THR A 293 -12.00 -3.56 -8.41
C THR A 293 -11.96 -3.18 -6.94
N LEU A 294 -11.40 -4.02 -6.07
CA LEU A 294 -11.26 -3.73 -4.66
C LEU A 294 -10.35 -2.51 -4.42
N VAL A 295 -9.17 -2.49 -5.04
CA VAL A 295 -8.20 -1.39 -4.90
C VAL A 295 -8.82 -0.07 -5.38
N ASN A 296 -9.44 -0.06 -6.57
CA ASN A 296 -10.07 1.13 -7.14
C ASN A 296 -11.24 1.63 -6.30
N ARG A 297 -12.02 0.72 -5.69
CA ARG A 297 -13.10 1.12 -4.76
C ARG A 297 -12.57 1.90 -3.57
N VAL A 298 -11.44 1.48 -2.99
CA VAL A 298 -10.81 2.17 -1.85
C VAL A 298 -10.33 3.56 -2.26
N ILE A 299 -9.59 3.65 -3.35
CA ILE A 299 -9.01 4.92 -3.83
C ILE A 299 -10.12 5.90 -4.23
N SER A 300 -11.09 5.46 -5.06
CA SER A 300 -12.20 6.33 -5.49
C SER A 300 -13.05 6.81 -4.31
N ARG A 301 -13.34 5.93 -3.34
CA ARG A 301 -14.07 6.31 -2.14
C ARG A 301 -13.31 7.37 -1.35
N SER A 302 -12.00 7.21 -1.16
CA SER A 302 -11.16 8.19 -0.48
C SER A 302 -11.17 9.54 -1.21
N GLN A 303 -11.11 9.52 -2.53
CA GLN A 303 -11.11 10.74 -3.36
C GLN A 303 -12.45 11.48 -3.28
N THR A 304 -13.56 10.77 -3.47
CA THR A 304 -14.90 11.38 -3.53
C THR A 304 -15.48 11.74 -2.17
N SER A 305 -14.98 11.16 -1.07
CA SER A 305 -15.43 11.49 0.30
C SER A 305 -14.72 12.70 0.91
N GLY A 306 -13.66 13.22 0.28
CA GLY A 306 -12.77 14.23 0.84
C GLY A 306 -11.67 13.69 1.76
N ASP A 307 -11.58 12.36 1.94
CA ASP A 307 -10.52 11.73 2.72
C ASP A 307 -9.16 11.92 2.06
N ALA A 308 -9.09 11.85 0.72
CA ALA A 308 -7.87 12.09 -0.03
C ALA A 308 -7.32 13.51 0.20
N GLU A 309 -8.17 14.54 0.28
CA GLU A 309 -7.70 15.87 0.61
C GLU A 309 -7.21 16.00 2.05
N ARG A 310 -7.86 15.29 3.01
CA ARG A 310 -7.37 15.25 4.41
C ARG A 310 -6.02 14.59 4.50
N LEU A 311 -5.87 13.45 3.81
CA LEU A 311 -4.61 12.72 3.72
C LEU A 311 -3.51 13.55 3.05
N TYR A 312 -3.86 14.27 1.96
CA TYR A 312 -2.95 15.19 1.31
C TYR A 312 -2.45 16.26 2.28
N ARG A 313 -3.36 16.94 2.99
CA ARG A 313 -2.97 17.96 3.97
C ARG A 313 -2.03 17.41 5.05
N GLN A 314 -2.30 16.21 5.54
CA GLN A 314 -1.47 15.55 6.55
C GLN A 314 -0.02 15.39 6.09
N TRP A 315 0.21 15.02 4.82
CA TRP A 315 1.53 14.66 4.34
C TRP A 315 2.27 15.77 3.61
N PHE A 316 1.58 16.80 3.13
CA PHE A 316 2.17 17.83 2.27
C PHE A 316 2.14 19.23 2.86
N THR A 317 1.23 19.50 3.81
CA THR A 317 1.06 20.84 4.39
C THR A 317 1.09 20.86 5.91
N GLN A 318 1.42 19.74 6.54
CA GLN A 318 1.55 19.59 7.98
C GLN A 318 2.90 18.96 8.32
N PRO A 319 3.35 19.04 9.61
CA PRO A 319 4.57 18.37 10.05
C PRO A 319 4.49 16.85 9.88
N ILE A 320 5.48 16.25 9.19
CA ILE A 320 5.58 14.81 8.95
C ILE A 320 6.76 14.19 9.73
N PRO A 321 6.68 12.88 10.07
CA PRO A 321 7.79 12.17 10.71
C PRO A 321 9.02 12.08 9.78
N PRO A 322 10.23 11.83 10.33
CA PRO A 322 10.53 11.70 11.77
C PRO A 322 10.75 13.04 12.48
N HIS A 323 11.02 14.12 11.74
CA HIS A 323 11.53 15.38 12.31
C HIS A 323 10.48 16.50 12.38
N GLY A 324 9.22 16.22 12.09
CA GLY A 324 8.15 17.22 12.13
C GLY A 324 8.29 18.30 11.04
N ILE A 325 8.84 17.95 9.89
CA ILE A 325 9.07 18.88 8.79
C ILE A 325 7.80 19.04 7.96
N ASN A 326 7.47 20.28 7.62
CA ASN A 326 6.38 20.61 6.69
C ASN A 326 6.95 20.89 5.29
N LEU A 327 6.46 20.18 4.29
CA LEU A 327 6.89 20.38 2.91
C LEU A 327 6.40 21.71 2.33
N ASN A 328 5.33 22.28 2.92
CA ASN A 328 4.65 23.47 2.38
C ASN A 328 4.28 23.32 0.89
N PHE A 329 3.82 22.13 0.52
CA PHE A 329 3.45 21.78 -0.84
C PHE A 329 1.93 21.76 -0.98
N PRO A 330 1.29 22.84 -1.45
CA PRO A 330 -0.16 22.98 -1.49
C PRO A 330 -0.80 22.07 -2.53
N LEU A 331 -2.03 21.64 -2.27
CA LEU A 331 -2.80 20.82 -3.20
C LEU A 331 -3.02 21.59 -4.52
N SER A 332 -2.51 21.01 -5.61
CA SER A 332 -2.66 21.57 -6.95
C SER A 332 -4.10 21.45 -7.48
N GLU A 333 -4.44 22.26 -8.46
CA GLU A 333 -5.73 22.17 -9.14
C GLU A 333 -5.87 20.84 -9.89
N SER A 334 -4.79 20.32 -10.47
CA SER A 334 -4.78 19.03 -11.15
C SER A 334 -5.09 17.87 -10.18
N ASN A 335 -4.55 17.90 -8.97
CA ASN A 335 -4.88 16.91 -7.95
C ASN A 335 -6.34 17.07 -7.43
N ARG A 336 -6.86 18.29 -7.33
CA ARG A 336 -8.29 18.50 -7.01
C ARG A 336 -9.17 17.90 -8.09
N ALA A 337 -8.86 18.15 -9.36
CA ALA A 337 -9.59 17.59 -10.49
C ALA A 337 -9.51 16.06 -10.52
N LEU A 338 -8.32 15.48 -10.24
CA LEU A 338 -8.15 14.04 -10.13
C LEU A 338 -9.01 13.44 -9.00
N PHE A 339 -9.12 14.11 -7.86
CA PHE A 339 -9.95 13.64 -6.74
C PHE A 339 -11.44 13.75 -7.05
N ALA A 340 -11.85 14.79 -7.79
CA ALA A 340 -13.24 14.94 -8.22
C ALA A 340 -13.66 13.93 -9.29
N HIS A 341 -12.71 13.47 -10.11
CA HIS A 341 -12.94 12.56 -11.23
C HIS A 341 -11.93 11.40 -11.23
N PRO A 342 -12.05 10.43 -10.28
CA PRO A 342 -11.16 9.28 -10.18
C PRO A 342 -11.06 8.53 -11.51
N ASN A 343 -9.85 8.25 -11.95
CA ASN A 343 -9.60 7.51 -13.19
C ASN A 343 -8.24 6.81 -13.14
N ASP A 344 -8.04 5.84 -14.03
CA ASP A 344 -6.83 5.04 -14.18
C ASP A 344 -6.10 5.32 -15.51
N ARG A 345 -6.15 6.55 -15.99
CA ARG A 345 -5.48 6.92 -17.23
C ARG A 345 -3.99 7.17 -16.97
N ALA A 346 -3.14 6.49 -17.74
CA ALA A 346 -1.73 6.87 -17.84
C ALA A 346 -1.63 8.25 -18.50
N LEU A 347 -0.69 9.06 -18.04
CA LEU A 347 -0.26 10.26 -18.73
C LEU A 347 1.05 9.93 -19.45
N ASP A 348 1.13 10.21 -20.75
CA ASP A 348 2.32 10.02 -21.60
C ASP A 348 3.06 11.33 -21.84
#